data_6f7f275aa77e198f5d3fde5835f68745
#
_entry.id   6f7f275aa77e198f5d3fde5835f68745
#
_cell.length_a   1.000
_cell.length_b   1.000
_cell.length_c   1.000
_cell.angle_alpha   90.00
_cell.angle_beta   90.00
_cell.angle_gamma   90.00
#
_symmetry.space_group_name_H-M   'P 1'
#
loop_
_entity.id
_entity.type
_entity.pdbx_description
1 polymer ?
#
loop_
_entity_poly.entity_id
_entity_poly.type
_entity_poly.pdbx_seq_one_letter_code
_entity_poly.pdbx_strand_id
1 'polypeptide(L)'
;MLVAYASRFGEGISNVEIKVGGNPAEKDEKWSYMAPFSPKDVIAEYTRPARIIESGKLVTKPALTDIHKIIVSQVGFMEAFLTDGLRSLLETIPADEMAEYTVRWPGHIQRFIDEREAKSLDYKQLLNDWKFDQSRNEFTWMEVKADCNNGEKLIWTIFDKGRDGNSSMARTTGLVTASCVKQWINDPNFIQIGVHPPESLPNYAIANVAQALKDEGVDIDGPAIIL
;
A
#
# COMPACT_ATOMS: atom_id res chain seq x y z
N MET A 1 9.54 3.57 -3.14
CA MET A 1 10.77 3.72 -2.35
C MET A 1 11.39 2.38 -1.99
N LEU A 2 10.79 1.52 -1.15
CA LEU A 2 11.37 0.22 -0.76
C LEU A 2 11.68 -0.68 -1.95
N VAL A 3 10.79 -0.76 -2.94
CA VAL A 3 11.02 -1.51 -4.18
C VAL A 3 12.25 -0.98 -4.93
N ALA A 4 12.43 0.34 -5.00
CA ALA A 4 13.60 0.93 -5.65
C ALA A 4 14.90 0.64 -4.88
N TYR A 5 14.84 0.69 -3.56
CA TYR A 5 15.97 0.26 -2.72
C TYR A 5 16.32 -1.22 -2.99
N ALA A 6 15.31 -2.10 -2.97
CA ALA A 6 15.51 -3.53 -3.25
C ALA A 6 16.12 -3.77 -4.64
N SER A 7 15.64 -3.05 -5.65
CA SER A 7 16.16 -3.15 -7.02
C SER A 7 17.66 -2.77 -7.11
N ARG A 8 18.07 -1.71 -6.42
CA ARG A 8 19.47 -1.27 -6.40
C ARG A 8 20.37 -2.21 -5.59
N PHE A 9 19.88 -2.63 -4.40
CA PHE A 9 20.60 -3.53 -3.52
C PHE A 9 20.76 -4.92 -4.13
N GLY A 10 19.72 -5.42 -4.80
CA GLY A 10 19.62 -6.77 -5.33
C GLY A 10 20.08 -6.94 -6.78
N GLU A 11 20.75 -5.93 -7.39
CA GLU A 11 21.15 -5.95 -8.79
C GLU A 11 19.97 -6.19 -9.76
N GLY A 12 18.81 -5.67 -9.41
CA GLY A 12 17.53 -5.89 -10.08
C GLY A 12 16.56 -6.75 -9.25
N ILE A 13 15.36 -6.89 -9.75
CA ILE A 13 14.27 -7.62 -9.09
C ILE A 13 13.60 -8.56 -10.08
N SER A 14 13.38 -9.81 -9.67
CA SER A 14 12.57 -10.77 -10.42
C SER A 14 11.10 -10.70 -10.04
N ASN A 15 10.77 -10.51 -8.74
CA ASN A 15 9.38 -10.49 -8.28
C ASN A 15 9.16 -9.40 -7.22
N VAL A 16 8.04 -8.68 -7.35
CA VAL A 16 7.55 -7.70 -6.37
C VAL A 16 6.10 -8.01 -6.00
N GLU A 17 5.85 -8.09 -4.72
CA GLU A 17 4.49 -8.18 -4.17
C GLU A 17 4.30 -7.09 -3.11
N ILE A 18 3.29 -6.25 -3.32
CA ILE A 18 2.90 -5.22 -2.36
C ILE A 18 1.50 -5.54 -1.87
N LYS A 19 1.31 -5.56 -0.55
CA LYS A 19 -0.01 -5.67 0.08
C LYS A 19 -0.22 -4.49 0.99
N VAL A 20 -1.36 -3.82 0.89
CA VAL A 20 -1.64 -2.63 1.71
C VAL A 20 -3.13 -2.54 2.05
N GLY A 21 -3.43 -2.06 3.26
CA GLY A 21 -4.80 -1.77 3.64
C GLY A 21 -4.91 -0.89 4.88
N GLY A 22 -5.81 0.08 4.82
CA GLY A 22 -6.31 0.79 5.98
C GLY A 22 -7.68 0.22 6.38
N ASN A 23 -7.82 -0.22 7.62
CA ASN A 23 -9.01 -0.95 8.08
C ASN A 23 -9.38 -0.54 9.51
N PRO A 24 -10.67 -0.62 9.91
CA PRO A 24 -11.03 -0.51 11.31
C PRO A 24 -10.36 -1.62 12.11
N ALA A 25 -9.98 -1.33 13.37
CA ALA A 25 -9.29 -2.28 14.24
C ALA A 25 -10.14 -3.52 14.57
N GLU A 26 -11.47 -3.35 14.51
CA GLU A 26 -12.43 -4.42 14.80
C GLU A 26 -13.44 -4.55 13.66
N LYS A 27 -13.90 -5.78 13.45
CA LYS A 27 -15.00 -6.08 12.54
C LYS A 27 -16.31 -5.49 13.07
N ASP A 28 -17.22 -5.18 12.16
CA ASP A 28 -18.60 -4.83 12.47
C ASP A 28 -19.58 -5.73 11.69
N GLU A 29 -20.87 -5.61 12.01
CA GLU A 29 -21.93 -6.37 11.35
C GLU A 29 -22.25 -5.88 9.93
N LYS A 30 -21.73 -4.68 9.57
CA LYS A 30 -21.97 -4.07 8.26
C LYS A 30 -20.90 -4.51 7.27
N TRP A 31 -19.93 -3.63 7.03
CA TRP A 31 -18.91 -3.85 6.02
C TRP A 31 -17.54 -4.23 6.61
N SER A 32 -17.36 -4.09 7.92
CA SER A 32 -16.05 -4.19 8.57
C SER A 32 -15.00 -3.31 7.87
N TYR A 33 -15.45 -2.15 7.39
CA TYR A 33 -14.65 -1.24 6.61
C TYR A 33 -15.09 0.22 6.82
N MET A 34 -14.13 1.11 6.76
CA MET A 34 -14.32 2.56 6.61
C MET A 34 -13.17 3.11 5.75
N ALA A 35 -13.48 3.97 4.81
CA ALA A 35 -12.51 4.47 3.85
C ALA A 35 -11.60 5.53 4.51
N PRO A 36 -10.28 5.31 4.59
CA PRO A 36 -9.36 6.25 5.22
C PRO A 36 -9.11 7.51 4.36
N PHE A 37 -9.59 7.52 3.13
CA PHE A 37 -9.60 8.65 2.20
C PHE A 37 -10.96 8.71 1.46
N SER A 38 -11.03 9.31 0.28
CA SER A 38 -12.29 9.45 -0.46
C SER A 38 -12.99 8.09 -0.70
N PRO A 39 -14.17 7.82 -0.13
CA PRO A 39 -14.89 6.57 -0.36
C PRO A 39 -15.18 6.28 -1.84
N LYS A 40 -15.36 7.34 -2.64
CA LYS A 40 -15.55 7.21 -4.10
C LYS A 40 -14.32 6.62 -4.78
N ASP A 41 -13.12 7.05 -4.38
CA ASP A 41 -11.87 6.55 -4.97
C ASP A 41 -11.58 5.13 -4.49
N VAL A 42 -11.95 4.81 -3.23
CA VAL A 42 -11.88 3.43 -2.74
C VAL A 42 -12.80 2.51 -3.53
N ILE A 43 -14.05 2.90 -3.80
CA ILE A 43 -14.96 2.10 -4.63
C ILE A 43 -14.37 1.84 -6.03
N ALA A 44 -13.60 2.78 -6.57
CA ALA A 44 -12.92 2.57 -7.85
C ALA A 44 -11.90 1.42 -7.81
N GLU A 45 -11.30 1.10 -6.67
CA GLU A 45 -10.42 -0.07 -6.51
C GLU A 45 -11.14 -1.39 -6.77
N TYR A 46 -12.46 -1.46 -6.49
CA TYR A 46 -13.29 -2.65 -6.69
C TYR A 46 -13.86 -2.80 -8.10
N THR A 47 -13.72 -1.78 -8.92
CA THR A 47 -14.34 -1.74 -10.26
C THR A 47 -13.33 -1.53 -11.39
N ARG A 48 -12.19 -0.92 -11.10
CA ARG A 48 -11.14 -0.65 -12.08
C ARG A 48 -10.27 -1.89 -12.28
N PRO A 49 -9.97 -2.28 -13.54
CA PRO A 49 -8.98 -3.31 -13.81
C PRO A 49 -7.60 -2.95 -13.23
N ALA A 50 -6.89 -3.96 -12.75
CA ALA A 50 -5.55 -3.83 -12.21
C ALA A 50 -4.49 -4.06 -13.28
N ARG A 51 -3.47 -3.21 -13.34
CA ARG A 51 -2.29 -3.38 -14.18
C ARG A 51 -1.18 -4.01 -13.34
N ILE A 52 -0.56 -5.05 -13.89
CA ILE A 52 0.52 -5.82 -13.26
C ILE A 52 1.63 -6.08 -14.28
N ILE A 53 2.78 -6.54 -13.80
CA ILE A 53 3.78 -7.17 -14.66
C ILE A 53 3.67 -8.68 -14.49
N GLU A 54 3.58 -9.41 -15.61
CA GLU A 54 3.52 -10.86 -15.66
C GLU A 54 4.47 -11.34 -16.78
N SER A 55 5.46 -12.13 -16.43
CA SER A 55 6.53 -12.57 -17.35
C SER A 55 7.21 -11.40 -18.09
N GLY A 56 7.52 -10.33 -17.34
CA GLY A 56 8.17 -9.12 -17.85
C GLY A 56 7.31 -8.22 -18.74
N LYS A 57 5.97 -8.45 -18.78
CA LYS A 57 5.05 -7.70 -19.63
C LYS A 57 3.96 -7.05 -18.83
N LEU A 58 3.56 -5.85 -19.25
CA LEU A 58 2.38 -5.18 -18.70
C LEU A 58 1.10 -5.94 -19.11
N VAL A 59 0.37 -6.42 -18.11
CA VAL A 59 -0.89 -7.14 -18.26
C VAL A 59 -1.99 -6.44 -17.47
N THR A 60 -3.21 -6.48 -17.98
CA THR A 60 -4.39 -5.96 -17.28
C THR A 60 -5.28 -7.12 -16.84
N LYS A 61 -5.59 -7.18 -15.55
CA LYS A 61 -6.49 -8.19 -14.96
C LYS A 61 -7.83 -7.54 -14.58
N PRO A 62 -8.94 -8.25 -14.62
CA PRO A 62 -10.21 -7.73 -14.12
C PRO A 62 -10.13 -7.35 -12.63
N ALA A 63 -10.96 -6.40 -12.22
CA ALA A 63 -11.12 -6.06 -10.81
C ALA A 63 -11.59 -7.26 -9.99
N LEU A 64 -11.24 -7.31 -8.70
CA LEU A 64 -11.62 -8.36 -7.75
C LEU A 64 -11.16 -9.76 -8.18
N THR A 65 -9.97 -9.87 -8.75
CA THR A 65 -9.32 -11.14 -9.06
C THR A 65 -8.20 -11.44 -8.06
N ASP A 66 -7.72 -12.68 -8.09
CA ASP A 66 -6.64 -13.19 -7.23
C ASP A 66 -6.89 -12.91 -5.72
N ILE A 67 -8.11 -13.25 -5.30
CA ILE A 67 -8.53 -13.12 -3.90
C ILE A 67 -7.91 -14.26 -3.09
N HIS A 68 -7.14 -13.91 -2.05
CA HIS A 68 -6.50 -14.91 -1.21
C HIS A 68 -6.41 -14.46 0.26
N LYS A 69 -6.24 -15.43 1.15
CA LYS A 69 -6.09 -15.22 2.58
C LYS A 69 -4.63 -14.93 2.92
N ILE A 70 -4.44 -13.97 3.81
CA ILE A 70 -3.12 -13.61 4.35
C ILE A 70 -3.17 -13.55 5.88
N ILE A 71 -2.01 -13.55 6.50
CA ILE A 71 -1.86 -13.34 7.94
C ILE A 71 -1.14 -12.02 8.16
N VAL A 72 -1.77 -11.11 8.90
CA VAL A 72 -1.19 -9.85 9.37
C VAL A 72 -0.81 -10.04 10.83
N SER A 73 0.48 -9.95 11.17
CA SER A 73 1.04 -10.39 12.45
C SER A 73 0.35 -9.76 13.67
N GLN A 74 -0.03 -8.48 13.59
CA GLN A 74 -0.68 -7.76 14.69
C GLN A 74 -2.21 -7.86 14.70
N VAL A 75 -2.81 -8.47 13.66
CA VAL A 75 -4.27 -8.42 13.43
C VAL A 75 -4.87 -9.80 13.30
N GLY A 76 -4.19 -10.73 12.62
CA GLY A 76 -4.68 -12.07 12.31
C GLY A 76 -5.03 -12.26 10.83
N PHE A 77 -6.06 -13.08 10.56
CA PHE A 77 -6.46 -13.39 9.18
C PHE A 77 -7.13 -12.21 8.49
N MET A 78 -6.62 -11.88 7.31
CA MET A 78 -7.17 -10.89 6.40
C MET A 78 -7.34 -11.50 5.00
N GLU A 79 -7.98 -10.79 4.10
CA GLU A 79 -8.10 -11.15 2.68
C GLU A 79 -7.47 -10.04 1.83
N ALA A 80 -6.78 -10.44 0.77
CA ALA A 80 -6.17 -9.56 -0.21
C ALA A 80 -6.78 -9.80 -1.58
N PHE A 81 -6.89 -8.76 -2.39
CA PHE A 81 -7.32 -8.83 -3.78
C PHE A 81 -6.53 -7.87 -4.64
N LEU A 82 -6.34 -8.23 -5.91
CA LEU A 82 -5.50 -7.48 -6.85
C LEU A 82 -6.10 -6.09 -7.13
N THR A 83 -5.25 -5.06 -7.04
CA THR A 83 -5.62 -3.66 -7.31
C THR A 83 -4.58 -2.93 -8.16
N ASP A 84 -4.96 -1.76 -8.73
CA ASP A 84 -4.13 -0.95 -9.63
C ASP A 84 -3.28 0.06 -8.85
N GLY A 85 -2.47 -0.40 -7.91
CA GLY A 85 -1.67 0.43 -7.01
C GLY A 85 -0.20 0.62 -7.37
N LEU A 86 0.33 -0.12 -8.33
CA LEU A 86 1.76 -0.07 -8.71
C LEU A 86 2.20 1.27 -9.31
N ARG A 87 1.31 1.97 -10.00
CA ARG A 87 1.53 3.31 -10.56
C ARG A 87 2.82 3.41 -11.39
N SER A 88 3.72 4.33 -11.00
CA SER A 88 5.00 4.58 -11.67
C SER A 88 5.96 3.39 -11.65
N LEU A 89 5.83 2.49 -10.68
CA LEU A 89 6.67 1.28 -10.63
C LEU A 89 6.57 0.44 -11.91
N LEU A 90 5.40 0.42 -12.56
CA LEU A 90 5.19 -0.28 -13.83
C LEU A 90 6.11 0.19 -14.97
N GLU A 91 6.59 1.44 -14.89
CA GLU A 91 7.42 2.07 -15.91
C GLU A 91 8.86 2.26 -15.49
N THR A 92 9.11 2.32 -14.17
CA THR A 92 10.40 2.74 -13.62
C THR A 92 11.25 1.60 -13.07
N ILE A 93 10.61 0.48 -12.70
CA ILE A 93 11.32 -0.67 -12.12
C ILE A 93 11.07 -1.90 -12.99
N PRO A 94 12.08 -2.39 -13.72
CA PRO A 94 11.99 -3.67 -14.42
C PRO A 94 11.84 -4.84 -13.43
N ALA A 95 10.89 -5.74 -13.69
CA ALA A 95 10.68 -6.98 -12.95
C ALA A 95 10.04 -8.03 -13.87
N ASP A 96 10.20 -9.32 -13.56
CA ASP A 96 9.50 -10.39 -14.26
C ASP A 96 8.05 -10.48 -13.78
N GLU A 97 7.82 -10.32 -12.47
CA GLU A 97 6.50 -10.36 -11.84
C GLU A 97 6.35 -9.15 -10.90
N MET A 98 5.22 -8.44 -10.99
CA MET A 98 4.92 -7.34 -10.07
C MET A 98 3.43 -7.18 -9.89
N ALA A 99 2.96 -7.24 -8.64
CA ALA A 99 1.56 -7.08 -8.29
C ALA A 99 1.36 -6.28 -7.00
N GLU A 100 0.22 -5.59 -6.91
CA GLU A 100 -0.21 -4.90 -5.70
C GLU A 100 -1.62 -5.37 -5.32
N TYR A 101 -1.83 -5.57 -4.03
CA TYR A 101 -3.07 -6.09 -3.45
C TYR A 101 -3.59 -5.18 -2.35
N THR A 102 -4.88 -4.92 -2.40
CA THR A 102 -5.58 -4.25 -1.31
C THR A 102 -6.06 -5.26 -0.28
N VAL A 103 -5.87 -4.93 1.00
CA VAL A 103 -6.15 -5.83 2.14
C VAL A 103 -7.41 -5.40 2.87
N ARG A 104 -8.29 -6.36 3.17
CA ARG A 104 -9.57 -6.15 3.86
C ARG A 104 -9.84 -7.27 4.88
N TRP A 105 -10.77 -7.01 5.80
CA TRP A 105 -11.29 -8.05 6.68
C TRP A 105 -11.96 -9.18 5.90
N PRO A 106 -11.83 -10.45 6.35
CA PRO A 106 -12.45 -11.60 5.69
C PRO A 106 -13.96 -11.43 5.56
N GLY A 107 -14.46 -11.73 4.36
CA GLY A 107 -15.87 -11.64 3.99
C GLY A 107 -16.30 -10.30 3.40
N HIS A 108 -15.50 -9.25 3.55
CA HIS A 108 -15.79 -7.93 2.97
C HIS A 108 -15.83 -7.96 1.43
N ILE A 109 -14.82 -8.59 0.83
CA ILE A 109 -14.67 -8.66 -0.63
C ILE A 109 -15.81 -9.51 -1.22
N GLN A 110 -16.08 -10.67 -0.61
CA GLN A 110 -17.14 -11.56 -1.06
C GLN A 110 -18.51 -10.88 -0.97
N ARG A 111 -18.80 -10.16 0.11
CA ARG A 111 -20.05 -9.41 0.23
C ARG A 111 -20.22 -8.39 -0.90
N PHE A 112 -19.16 -7.65 -1.25
CA PHE A 112 -19.22 -6.68 -2.36
C PHE A 112 -19.54 -7.40 -3.68
N ILE A 113 -18.92 -8.55 -3.95
CA ILE A 113 -19.18 -9.37 -5.14
C ILE A 113 -20.64 -9.83 -5.16
N ASP A 114 -21.12 -10.41 -4.08
CA ASP A 114 -22.48 -10.95 -3.96
C ASP A 114 -23.54 -9.87 -4.18
N GLU A 115 -23.39 -8.71 -3.52
CA GLU A 115 -24.33 -7.59 -3.70
C GLU A 115 -24.29 -7.01 -5.12
N ARG A 116 -23.12 -6.96 -5.75
CA ARG A 116 -22.97 -6.53 -7.15
C ARG A 116 -23.65 -7.49 -8.12
N GLU A 117 -23.45 -8.79 -7.95
CA GLU A 117 -24.05 -9.84 -8.80
C GLU A 117 -25.57 -9.93 -8.65
N ALA A 118 -26.04 -9.77 -7.42
CA ALA A 118 -27.48 -9.69 -7.12
C ALA A 118 -28.12 -8.37 -7.59
N LYS A 119 -27.33 -7.40 -8.12
CA LYS A 119 -27.78 -6.05 -8.50
C LYS A 119 -28.44 -5.29 -7.35
N SER A 120 -28.06 -5.61 -6.13
CA SER A 120 -28.56 -4.97 -4.88
C SER A 120 -27.61 -3.89 -4.36
N LEU A 121 -26.41 -3.76 -4.94
CA LEU A 121 -25.41 -2.78 -4.51
C LEU A 121 -25.88 -1.34 -4.76
N ASP A 122 -26.17 -0.61 -3.70
CA ASP A 122 -26.47 0.82 -3.77
C ASP A 122 -25.21 1.65 -3.49
N TYR A 123 -24.64 2.25 -4.54
CA TYR A 123 -23.43 3.07 -4.43
C TYR A 123 -23.59 4.30 -3.54
N LYS A 124 -24.80 4.90 -3.43
CA LYS A 124 -25.04 6.03 -2.54
C LYS A 124 -25.01 5.58 -1.08
N GLN A 125 -25.64 4.45 -0.81
CA GLN A 125 -25.61 3.85 0.52
C GLN A 125 -24.18 3.44 0.88
N LEU A 126 -23.45 2.82 -0.04
CA LEU A 126 -22.06 2.40 0.15
C LEU A 126 -21.12 3.56 0.49
N LEU A 127 -21.27 4.72 -0.18
CA LEU A 127 -20.54 5.95 0.16
C LEU A 127 -20.79 6.42 1.60
N ASN A 128 -22.01 6.25 2.11
CA ASN A 128 -22.34 6.58 3.49
C ASN A 128 -21.82 5.53 4.47
N ASP A 129 -21.97 4.24 4.15
CA ASP A 129 -21.56 3.14 5.00
C ASP A 129 -20.02 3.06 5.17
N TRP A 130 -19.29 3.45 4.13
CA TRP A 130 -17.82 3.47 4.14
C TRP A 130 -17.23 4.82 4.57
N LYS A 131 -18.06 5.76 5.01
CA LYS A 131 -17.55 7.03 5.53
C LYS A 131 -16.65 6.78 6.73
N PHE A 132 -15.50 7.46 6.76
CA PHE A 132 -14.55 7.37 7.87
C PHE A 132 -15.20 7.88 9.17
N ASP A 133 -15.06 7.10 10.22
CA ASP A 133 -15.54 7.42 11.57
C ASP A 133 -14.32 7.58 12.49
N GLN A 134 -14.03 8.82 12.87
CA GLN A 134 -12.91 9.16 13.75
C GLN A 134 -13.02 8.59 15.16
N SER A 135 -14.22 8.17 15.59
CA SER A 135 -14.43 7.55 16.91
C SER A 135 -14.00 6.09 16.96
N ARG A 136 -13.81 5.45 15.82
CA ARG A 136 -13.37 4.05 15.71
C ARG A 136 -11.87 3.95 15.60
N ASN A 137 -11.29 3.04 16.38
CA ASN A 137 -9.89 2.66 16.21
C ASN A 137 -9.68 2.03 14.84
N GLU A 138 -8.53 2.32 14.23
CA GLU A 138 -8.17 1.84 12.90
C GLU A 138 -6.66 1.59 12.81
N PHE A 139 -6.24 0.94 11.75
CA PHE A 139 -4.83 0.70 11.44
C PHE A 139 -4.58 0.75 9.93
N THR A 140 -3.37 1.08 9.57
CA THR A 140 -2.78 0.83 8.25
C THR A 140 -1.70 -0.23 8.38
N TRP A 141 -1.76 -1.21 7.50
CA TRP A 141 -0.72 -2.23 7.34
C TRP A 141 -0.28 -2.29 5.89
N MET A 142 1.03 -2.44 5.68
CA MET A 142 1.63 -2.68 4.38
C MET A 142 2.72 -3.72 4.49
N GLU A 143 2.82 -4.60 3.49
CA GLU A 143 3.94 -5.48 3.23
C GLU A 143 4.52 -5.19 1.85
N VAL A 144 5.82 -5.06 1.77
CA VAL A 144 6.56 -5.00 0.51
C VAL A 144 7.53 -6.15 0.48
N LYS A 145 7.37 -7.05 -0.48
CA LYS A 145 8.24 -8.20 -0.70
C LYS A 145 8.90 -8.08 -2.07
N ALA A 146 10.21 -8.30 -2.10
CA ALA A 146 11.01 -8.30 -3.31
C ALA A 146 11.93 -9.51 -3.34
N ASP A 147 11.88 -10.28 -4.43
CA ASP A 147 12.86 -11.31 -4.75
C ASP A 147 13.89 -10.69 -5.70
N CYS A 148 15.14 -10.55 -5.24
CA CYS A 148 16.21 -9.87 -5.94
C CYS A 148 16.98 -10.81 -6.88
N ASN A 149 17.61 -10.25 -7.92
CA ASN A 149 18.38 -11.03 -8.90
C ASN A 149 19.65 -11.65 -8.31
N ASN A 150 20.20 -11.06 -7.25
CA ASN A 150 21.32 -11.62 -6.50
C ASN A 150 20.94 -12.80 -5.57
N GLY A 151 19.66 -13.21 -5.55
CA GLY A 151 19.12 -14.28 -4.71
C GLY A 151 18.61 -13.85 -3.34
N GLU A 152 18.79 -12.60 -2.95
CA GLU A 152 18.24 -12.07 -1.70
C GLU A 152 16.72 -11.92 -1.78
N LYS A 153 16.05 -12.11 -0.62
CA LYS A 153 14.63 -11.86 -0.43
C LYS A 153 14.45 -10.80 0.64
N LEU A 154 13.92 -9.68 0.24
CA LEU A 154 13.69 -8.54 1.13
C LEU A 154 12.20 -8.43 1.43
N ILE A 155 11.86 -8.35 2.71
CA ILE A 155 10.47 -8.18 3.16
C ILE A 155 10.46 -7.07 4.19
N TRP A 156 9.62 -6.06 3.95
CA TRP A 156 9.31 -5.03 4.94
C TRP A 156 7.84 -5.07 5.28
N THR A 157 7.54 -4.88 6.56
CA THR A 157 6.18 -4.62 7.02
C THR A 157 6.13 -3.26 7.67
N ILE A 158 5.04 -2.55 7.44
CA ILE A 158 4.74 -1.24 8.03
C ILE A 158 3.40 -1.35 8.73
N PHE A 159 3.34 -0.93 9.99
CA PHE A 159 2.11 -0.92 10.75
C PHE A 159 1.98 0.40 11.53
N ASP A 160 0.83 1.04 11.41
CA ASP A 160 0.50 2.23 12.19
C ASP A 160 -0.96 2.19 12.65
N LYS A 161 -1.21 2.83 13.79
CA LYS A 161 -2.54 3.11 14.32
C LYS A 161 -2.75 4.61 14.31
N GLY A 162 -3.99 5.05 14.12
CA GLY A 162 -4.31 6.46 14.23
C GLY A 162 -3.89 7.03 15.60
N ARG A 163 -3.42 8.26 15.61
CA ARG A 163 -2.90 8.93 16.81
C ARG A 163 -3.19 10.42 16.77
N ASP A 164 -3.50 11.01 17.91
CA ASP A 164 -3.67 12.46 18.08
C ASP A 164 -4.70 13.07 17.10
N GLY A 165 -5.80 12.31 16.85
CA GLY A 165 -6.85 12.74 15.91
C GLY A 165 -6.52 12.56 14.43
N ASN A 166 -5.33 12.03 14.08
CA ASN A 166 -4.94 11.72 12.73
C ASN A 166 -5.09 10.21 12.46
N SER A 167 -5.66 9.86 11.33
CA SER A 167 -5.73 8.44 10.92
C SER A 167 -4.36 7.89 10.57
N SER A 168 -4.18 6.58 10.71
CA SER A 168 -2.94 5.88 10.36
C SER A 168 -2.55 6.12 8.90
N MET A 169 -3.50 6.11 7.98
CA MET A 169 -3.27 6.37 6.57
C MET A 169 -2.82 7.83 6.33
N ALA A 170 -3.45 8.81 7.00
CA ALA A 170 -3.04 10.21 6.90
C ALA A 170 -1.63 10.41 7.47
N ARG A 171 -1.30 9.73 8.57
CA ARG A 171 0.03 9.77 9.17
C ARG A 171 1.08 9.18 8.24
N THR A 172 0.90 7.95 7.80
CA THR A 172 1.89 7.24 6.97
C THR A 172 2.12 7.91 5.61
N THR A 173 1.11 8.52 5.00
CA THR A 173 1.27 9.33 3.78
C THR A 173 1.84 10.72 4.03
N GLY A 174 1.35 11.41 5.05
CA GLY A 174 1.76 12.77 5.39
C GLY A 174 3.21 12.85 5.86
N LEU A 175 3.64 11.93 6.72
CA LEU A 175 5.02 11.87 7.22
C LEU A 175 6.04 11.61 6.12
N VAL A 176 5.72 10.74 5.15
CA VAL A 176 6.57 10.51 3.97
C VAL A 176 6.77 11.81 3.19
N THR A 177 5.67 12.52 2.91
CA THR A 177 5.71 13.79 2.19
C THR A 177 6.50 14.85 2.98
N ALA A 178 6.22 15.01 4.27
CA ALA A 178 6.91 15.96 5.14
C ALA A 178 8.42 15.67 5.23
N SER A 179 8.81 14.40 5.31
CA SER A 179 10.22 13.99 5.31
C SER A 179 10.92 14.35 4.00
N CYS A 180 10.28 14.12 2.84
CA CYS A 180 10.83 14.52 1.56
C CYS A 180 11.01 16.05 1.46
N VAL A 181 10.00 16.81 1.87
CA VAL A 181 10.08 18.29 1.89
C VAL A 181 11.19 18.78 2.82
N LYS A 182 11.32 18.22 4.02
CA LYS A 182 12.39 18.55 4.96
C LYS A 182 13.77 18.29 4.37
N GLN A 183 13.96 17.17 3.69
CA GLN A 183 15.22 16.85 3.00
C GLN A 183 15.52 17.85 1.89
N TRP A 184 14.51 18.20 1.09
CA TRP A 184 14.66 19.20 0.02
C TRP A 184 15.01 20.60 0.55
N ILE A 185 14.46 21.01 1.67
CA ILE A 185 14.81 22.30 2.32
C ILE A 185 16.27 22.29 2.78
N ASN A 186 16.75 21.17 3.33
CA ASN A 186 18.11 21.04 3.84
C ASN A 186 19.16 20.88 2.74
N ASP A 187 18.81 20.24 1.64
CA ASP A 187 19.64 20.06 0.45
C ASP A 187 18.76 20.16 -0.81
N PRO A 188 18.62 21.36 -1.40
CA PRO A 188 17.82 21.56 -2.62
C PRO A 188 18.31 20.79 -3.84
N ASN A 189 19.55 20.28 -3.79
CA ASN A 189 20.16 19.55 -4.89
C ASN A 189 20.10 18.03 -4.72
N PHE A 190 19.45 17.52 -3.65
CA PHE A 190 19.38 16.07 -3.40
C PHE A 190 18.61 15.30 -4.50
N ILE A 191 17.79 16.01 -5.26
CA ILE A 191 17.11 15.52 -6.46
C ILE A 191 17.12 16.60 -7.55
N GLN A 192 17.24 16.19 -8.81
CA GLN A 192 17.23 17.12 -9.94
C GLN A 192 15.89 17.87 -10.03
N ILE A 193 15.92 19.09 -10.62
CA ILE A 193 14.71 19.85 -10.88
C ILE A 193 13.82 19.08 -11.85
N GLY A 194 12.53 18.94 -11.52
CA GLY A 194 11.54 18.24 -12.34
C GLY A 194 10.46 17.55 -11.52
N VAL A 195 9.66 16.73 -12.21
CA VAL A 195 8.69 15.84 -11.59
C VAL A 195 9.31 14.44 -11.56
N HIS A 196 9.48 13.92 -10.37
CA HIS A 196 10.12 12.64 -10.13
C HIS A 196 9.23 11.71 -9.32
N PRO A 197 9.15 10.44 -9.68
CA PRO A 197 8.45 9.46 -8.86
C PRO A 197 9.27 9.15 -7.59
N PRO A 198 8.61 8.70 -6.50
CA PRO A 198 9.29 8.41 -5.23
C PRO A 198 10.44 7.41 -5.31
N GLU A 199 10.41 6.52 -6.29
CA GLU A 199 11.46 5.52 -6.55
C GLU A 199 12.75 6.10 -7.12
N SER A 200 12.74 7.33 -7.60
CA SER A 200 13.97 8.03 -8.05
C SER A 200 14.80 8.60 -6.90
N LEU A 201 14.27 8.63 -5.68
CA LEU A 201 15.00 9.09 -4.51
C LEU A 201 16.25 8.24 -4.25
N PRO A 202 17.39 8.85 -3.85
CA PRO A 202 18.59 8.12 -3.48
C PRO A 202 18.37 7.31 -2.19
N ASN A 203 19.19 6.27 -1.97
CA ASN A 203 19.01 5.36 -0.83
C ASN A 203 19.03 6.07 0.52
N TYR A 204 19.91 7.06 0.71
CA TYR A 204 19.96 7.83 1.95
C TYR A 204 18.66 8.59 2.20
N ALA A 205 18.01 9.10 1.16
CA ALA A 205 16.74 9.80 1.29
C ALA A 205 15.60 8.82 1.66
N ILE A 206 15.61 7.61 1.11
CA ILE A 206 14.69 6.54 1.49
C ILE A 206 14.92 6.13 2.95
N ALA A 207 16.18 5.97 3.37
CA ALA A 207 16.53 5.68 4.76
C ALA A 207 16.04 6.76 5.72
N ASN A 208 16.22 8.03 5.38
CA ASN A 208 15.73 9.16 6.17
C ASN A 208 14.19 9.17 6.28
N VAL A 209 13.48 8.82 5.22
CA VAL A 209 12.00 8.67 5.26
C VAL A 209 11.61 7.56 6.23
N ALA A 210 12.25 6.39 6.12
CA ALA A 210 11.96 5.26 7.02
C ALA A 210 12.27 5.63 8.49
N GLN A 211 13.36 6.34 8.74
CA GLN A 211 13.72 6.79 10.10
C GLN A 211 12.70 7.81 10.61
N ALA A 212 12.29 8.78 9.80
CA ALA A 212 11.27 9.75 10.19
C ALA A 212 9.93 9.11 10.55
N LEU A 213 9.52 8.06 9.85
CA LEU A 213 8.34 7.28 10.21
C LEU A 213 8.51 6.58 11.56
N LYS A 214 9.67 5.95 11.80
CA LYS A 214 9.99 5.29 13.09
C LYS A 214 10.02 6.29 14.26
N ASP A 215 10.61 7.44 14.07
CA ASP A 215 10.68 8.51 15.09
C ASP A 215 9.28 8.99 15.51
N GLU A 216 8.33 8.96 14.59
CA GLU A 216 6.92 9.26 14.86
C GLU A 216 6.10 8.03 15.34
N GLY A 217 6.77 6.91 15.60
CA GLY A 217 6.20 5.71 16.19
C GLY A 217 5.42 4.83 15.20
N VAL A 218 5.69 4.96 13.91
CA VAL A 218 5.26 3.96 12.92
C VAL A 218 6.15 2.73 13.06
N ASP A 219 5.54 1.56 13.21
CA ASP A 219 6.26 0.30 13.30
C ASP A 219 6.69 -0.13 11.90
N ILE A 220 8.01 -0.27 11.70
CA ILE A 220 8.62 -0.73 10.45
C ILE A 220 9.58 -1.86 10.79
N ASP A 221 9.23 -3.05 10.38
CA ASP A 221 10.06 -4.24 10.49
C ASP A 221 10.61 -4.64 9.12
N GLY A 222 11.82 -5.21 9.11
CA GLY A 222 12.49 -5.67 7.90
C GLY A 222 13.96 -5.26 7.84
N PRO A 223 14.64 -5.57 6.72
CA PRO A 223 16.04 -5.24 6.54
C PRO A 223 16.33 -3.74 6.67
N ALA A 224 17.46 -3.41 7.27
CA ALA A 224 17.91 -2.03 7.36
C ALA A 224 18.18 -1.47 5.95
N ILE A 225 17.71 -0.24 5.72
CA ILE A 225 18.02 0.49 4.48
C ILE A 225 19.41 1.10 4.66
N ILE A 226 20.40 0.54 3.96
CA ILE A 226 21.80 0.93 4.04
C ILE A 226 22.05 2.11 3.08
N LEU A 227 22.90 3.04 3.53
CA LEU A 227 23.29 4.24 2.76
C LEU A 227 24.15 3.90 1.55
#